data_f6de2913604844ad6f59285cd8b158f5
#
_entry.id   f6de2913604844ad6f59285cd8b158f5
#
_cell.length_a   1.000
_cell.length_b   1.000
_cell.length_c   1.000
_cell.angle_alpha   90.00
_cell.angle_beta   90.00
_cell.angle_gamma   90.00
#
_symmetry.space_group_name_H-M   'P 1'
#
loop_
_entity.id
_entity.type
_entity.pdbx_description
1 polymer ?
#
loop_
_entity_poly.entity_id
_entity_poly.type
_entity_poly.pdbx_seq_one_letter_code
_entity_poly.pdbx_strand_id
1 'polypeptide(L)'
;ETAILNIINFQTLIATKAARIKVAVGNDGLMEFGSRRAQETDAAIWGTRAAYIGGFDATSNVRAGKLFGIPVAGTHAHSLVEAFNSEYDAFKAYAETHKDCVFLVDTYDTLRSGVPTAIKVAKEMGDKINFQGVRIDSGDMAYISKKVRKQLDDAGFPDAKIYASNDLDEKTIQNLKMQGAKIDVWGIGTKLITAFDQPALGGVYKLVAIEDKDGNMRDTLKISSNAEKVSTPGKKQVWRIQANSEKKNEGDWVSRYDEDPRKFDALFMFHPQYTYINKVVTDYTARPLLHEIFHEGKLVYQEPTLKETKEFAANNLDGLWDEYKRSLNPQDYPVDLSQKLYDNKVNLINNIRSRIVKRGY
;
A
#
# COMPACT_ATOMS: atom_id res chain seq x y z
N GLU A 1 -3.38 -23.13 -6.34
CA GLU A 1 -2.47 -22.21 -7.04
C GLU A 1 -3.19 -20.92 -7.43
N THR A 2 -4.18 -20.97 -8.33
CA THR A 2 -4.83 -19.78 -8.90
C THR A 2 -5.49 -18.90 -7.84
N ALA A 3 -6.26 -19.45 -6.90
CA ALA A 3 -6.92 -18.68 -5.86
C ALA A 3 -5.93 -17.93 -4.95
N ILE A 4 -4.86 -18.61 -4.53
CA ILE A 4 -3.80 -18.01 -3.70
C ILE A 4 -3.13 -16.85 -4.44
N LEU A 5 -2.73 -17.08 -5.69
CA LEU A 5 -2.08 -16.03 -6.50
C LEU A 5 -3.02 -14.85 -6.76
N ASN A 6 -4.30 -15.10 -7.00
CA ASN A 6 -5.29 -14.03 -7.23
C ASN A 6 -5.44 -13.12 -6.00
N ILE A 7 -5.62 -13.70 -4.81
CA ILE A 7 -5.77 -12.94 -3.56
C ILE A 7 -4.51 -12.14 -3.26
N ILE A 8 -3.33 -12.76 -3.35
CA ILE A 8 -2.05 -12.09 -3.12
C ILE A 8 -1.85 -10.96 -4.13
N ASN A 9 -2.10 -11.22 -5.43
CA ASN A 9 -1.94 -10.23 -6.48
C ASN A 9 -2.76 -8.97 -6.21
N PHE A 10 -4.08 -9.12 -6.03
CA PHE A 10 -4.98 -7.98 -5.95
C PHE A 10 -4.73 -7.12 -4.70
N GLN A 11 -4.72 -7.74 -3.51
CA GLN A 11 -4.56 -6.99 -2.28
C GLN A 11 -3.16 -6.38 -2.15
N THR A 12 -2.10 -7.06 -2.62
CA THR A 12 -0.75 -6.51 -2.61
C THR A 12 -0.63 -5.29 -3.53
N LEU A 13 -1.21 -5.32 -4.73
CA LEU A 13 -1.21 -4.18 -5.64
C LEU A 13 -1.83 -2.94 -5.00
N ILE A 14 -3.03 -3.07 -4.43
CA ILE A 14 -3.73 -1.95 -3.81
C ILE A 14 -3.02 -1.46 -2.56
N ALA A 15 -2.57 -2.37 -1.68
CA ALA A 15 -1.84 -1.98 -0.46
C ALA A 15 -0.51 -1.30 -0.79
N THR A 16 0.21 -1.75 -1.82
CA THR A 16 1.46 -1.13 -2.28
C THR A 16 1.20 0.26 -2.85
N LYS A 17 0.17 0.41 -3.69
CA LYS A 17 -0.24 1.73 -4.20
C LYS A 17 -0.61 2.69 -3.06
N ALA A 18 -1.37 2.21 -2.09
CA ALA A 18 -1.74 2.96 -0.89
C ALA A 18 -0.51 3.39 -0.08
N ALA A 19 0.45 2.49 0.14
CA ALA A 19 1.69 2.79 0.85
C ALA A 19 2.54 3.85 0.13
N ARG A 20 2.65 3.80 -1.21
CA ARG A 20 3.33 4.83 -2.00
C ARG A 20 2.66 6.20 -1.84
N ILE A 21 1.34 6.23 -1.87
CA ILE A 21 0.56 7.45 -1.64
C ILE A 21 0.80 7.95 -0.21
N LYS A 22 0.79 7.06 0.79
CA LYS A 22 1.07 7.42 2.20
C LYS A 22 2.45 8.04 2.38
N VAL A 23 3.46 7.52 1.73
CA VAL A 23 4.82 8.13 1.72
C VAL A 23 4.80 9.53 1.12
N ALA A 24 4.04 9.74 0.03
CA ALA A 24 3.95 11.05 -0.63
C ALA A 24 3.21 12.10 0.20
N VAL A 25 2.16 11.71 0.89
CA VAL A 25 1.38 12.65 1.74
C VAL A 25 2.03 12.92 3.10
N GLY A 26 2.84 11.98 3.61
CA GLY A 26 3.42 12.11 4.95
C GLY A 26 2.35 12.07 6.04
N ASN A 27 2.21 13.17 6.79
CA ASN A 27 1.28 13.27 7.93
C ASN A 27 -0.13 13.73 7.57
N ASP A 28 -0.38 14.14 6.31
CA ASP A 28 -1.71 14.58 5.90
C ASP A 28 -2.72 13.42 5.94
N GLY A 29 -4.00 13.76 6.06
CA GLY A 29 -5.08 12.78 6.06
C GLY A 29 -5.31 12.12 4.70
N LEU A 30 -5.71 10.85 4.71
CA LEU A 30 -5.99 10.05 3.52
C LEU A 30 -7.38 9.43 3.57
N MET A 31 -8.20 9.66 2.54
CA MET A 31 -9.53 9.08 2.38
C MET A 31 -9.62 8.26 1.10
N GLU A 32 -10.15 7.04 1.20
CA GLU A 32 -10.40 6.16 0.08
C GLU A 32 -11.78 6.47 -0.56
N PHE A 33 -11.79 6.86 -1.84
CA PHE A 33 -12.99 7.22 -2.61
C PHE A 33 -13.12 6.44 -3.93
N GLY A 34 -12.55 5.25 -3.98
CA GLY A 34 -12.40 4.48 -5.22
C GLY A 34 -13.56 3.57 -5.60
N SER A 35 -14.53 3.33 -4.72
CA SER A 35 -15.56 2.28 -4.90
C SER A 35 -16.25 2.29 -6.27
N ARG A 36 -16.57 3.47 -6.82
CA ARG A 36 -17.25 3.61 -8.13
C ARG A 36 -16.36 3.23 -9.33
N ARG A 37 -15.05 3.05 -9.14
CA ARG A 37 -14.06 2.77 -10.18
C ARG A 37 -13.41 1.38 -10.04
N ALA A 38 -13.70 0.68 -8.96
CA ALA A 38 -13.24 -0.69 -8.77
C ALA A 38 -13.84 -1.63 -9.83
N GLN A 39 -13.10 -2.70 -10.14
CA GLN A 39 -13.58 -3.75 -11.03
C GLN A 39 -14.51 -4.66 -10.25
N GLU A 40 -15.79 -4.24 -10.14
CA GLU A 40 -16.85 -4.92 -9.43
C GLU A 40 -16.89 -4.68 -7.90
N THR A 41 -17.99 -5.12 -7.27
CA THR A 41 -18.29 -4.86 -5.85
C THR A 41 -17.30 -5.50 -4.89
N ASP A 42 -16.86 -6.73 -5.15
CA ASP A 42 -15.89 -7.42 -4.29
C ASP A 42 -14.52 -6.74 -4.36
N ALA A 43 -14.11 -6.30 -5.55
CA ALA A 43 -12.89 -5.50 -5.69
C ALA A 43 -12.98 -4.19 -4.90
N ALA A 44 -14.13 -3.52 -4.86
CA ALA A 44 -14.32 -2.33 -4.04
C ALA A 44 -14.15 -2.62 -2.54
N ILE A 45 -14.69 -3.73 -2.05
CA ILE A 45 -14.64 -4.10 -0.63
C ILE A 45 -13.22 -4.49 -0.20
N TRP A 46 -12.61 -5.44 -0.91
CA TRP A 46 -11.26 -5.93 -0.59
C TRP A 46 -10.16 -4.92 -0.90
N GLY A 47 -10.38 -4.10 -1.93
CA GLY A 47 -9.49 -2.97 -2.26
C GLY A 47 -9.50 -1.90 -1.17
N THR A 48 -10.65 -1.56 -0.61
CA THR A 48 -10.75 -0.66 0.55
C THR A 48 -9.99 -1.21 1.76
N ARG A 49 -10.13 -2.53 2.06
CA ARG A 49 -9.37 -3.17 3.14
C ARG A 49 -7.86 -3.05 2.89
N ALA A 50 -7.40 -3.35 1.69
CA ALA A 50 -5.99 -3.27 1.32
C ALA A 50 -5.47 -1.82 1.38
N ALA A 51 -6.26 -0.84 0.97
CA ALA A 51 -5.92 0.59 1.08
C ALA A 51 -5.76 1.03 2.55
N TYR A 52 -6.64 0.57 3.44
CA TYR A 52 -6.53 0.86 4.87
C TYR A 52 -5.24 0.27 5.48
N ILE A 53 -4.89 -0.97 5.13
CA ILE A 53 -3.62 -1.60 5.52
C ILE A 53 -2.42 -0.78 5.01
N GLY A 54 -2.49 -0.27 3.78
CA GLY A 54 -1.46 0.55 3.15
C GLY A 54 -1.34 1.98 3.68
N GLY A 55 -2.18 2.38 4.66
CA GLY A 55 -2.02 3.64 5.39
C GLY A 55 -3.16 4.65 5.24
N PHE A 56 -4.27 4.32 4.57
CA PHE A 56 -5.45 5.19 4.50
C PHE A 56 -6.18 5.24 5.84
N ASP A 57 -6.78 6.39 6.17
CA ASP A 57 -7.38 6.63 7.48
C ASP A 57 -8.88 6.29 7.50
N ALA A 58 -9.57 6.51 6.40
CA ALA A 58 -11.01 6.31 6.28
C ALA A 58 -11.43 5.96 4.84
N THR A 59 -12.66 5.52 4.69
CA THR A 59 -13.27 5.18 3.40
C THR A 59 -14.69 5.73 3.26
N SER A 60 -15.11 6.01 2.03
CA SER A 60 -16.52 6.25 1.71
C SER A 60 -17.33 4.95 1.51
N ASN A 61 -16.68 3.78 1.52
CA ASN A 61 -17.32 2.48 1.35
C ASN A 61 -17.93 1.99 2.66
N VAL A 62 -19.20 2.30 2.89
CA VAL A 62 -19.95 1.94 4.12
C VAL A 62 -19.95 0.43 4.36
N ARG A 63 -20.05 -0.39 3.29
CA ARG A 63 -20.03 -1.86 3.43
C ARG A 63 -18.68 -2.37 3.93
N ALA A 64 -17.57 -1.86 3.39
CA ALA A 64 -16.24 -2.21 3.85
C ALA A 64 -16.00 -1.71 5.28
N GLY A 65 -16.46 -0.49 5.60
CA GLY A 65 -16.42 0.04 6.96
C GLY A 65 -17.11 -0.87 7.97
N LYS A 66 -18.33 -1.32 7.64
CA LYS A 66 -19.09 -2.26 8.49
C LYS A 66 -18.42 -3.62 8.64
N LEU A 67 -17.88 -4.17 7.54
CA LEU A 67 -17.28 -5.52 7.55
C LEU A 67 -15.95 -5.57 8.30
N PHE A 68 -15.14 -4.54 8.17
CA PHE A 68 -13.75 -4.55 8.65
C PHE A 68 -13.47 -3.58 9.79
N GLY A 69 -14.45 -2.82 10.24
CA GLY A 69 -14.26 -1.82 11.29
C GLY A 69 -13.44 -0.60 10.83
N ILE A 70 -13.41 -0.31 9.53
CA ILE A 70 -12.70 0.85 8.98
C ILE A 70 -13.53 2.11 9.22
N PRO A 71 -12.94 3.23 9.68
CA PRO A 71 -13.66 4.49 9.82
C PRO A 71 -14.31 4.91 8.50
N VAL A 72 -15.59 5.27 8.58
CA VAL A 72 -16.34 5.73 7.43
C VAL A 72 -16.38 7.26 7.46
N ALA A 73 -15.96 7.89 6.36
CA ALA A 73 -16.00 9.33 6.19
C ALA A 73 -16.27 9.67 4.73
N GLY A 74 -16.84 10.84 4.51
CA GLY A 74 -17.15 11.34 3.18
C GLY A 74 -17.67 12.76 3.24
N THR A 75 -17.99 13.30 2.08
CA THR A 75 -18.59 14.61 1.93
C THR A 75 -19.81 14.48 1.02
N HIS A 76 -20.60 15.54 0.90
CA HIS A 76 -21.65 15.58 -0.12
C HIS A 76 -21.07 15.66 -1.54
N ALA A 77 -21.89 15.37 -2.53
CA ALA A 77 -21.53 15.45 -3.96
C ALA A 77 -22.01 16.76 -4.58
N HIS A 78 -21.53 17.10 -5.80
CA HIS A 78 -22.02 18.25 -6.59
C HIS A 78 -23.54 18.19 -6.82
N SER A 79 -24.08 17.00 -7.04
CA SER A 79 -25.51 16.78 -7.23
C SER A 79 -26.36 17.24 -6.05
N LEU A 80 -25.84 17.28 -4.83
CA LEU A 80 -26.56 17.89 -3.71
C LEU A 80 -26.68 19.41 -3.92
N VAL A 81 -25.60 20.07 -4.32
CA VAL A 81 -25.60 21.51 -4.55
C VAL A 81 -26.56 21.87 -5.72
N GLU A 82 -26.51 21.08 -6.79
CA GLU A 82 -27.35 21.22 -7.97
C GLU A 82 -28.86 20.99 -7.69
N ALA A 83 -29.19 20.24 -6.65
CA ALA A 83 -30.59 19.96 -6.25
C ALA A 83 -31.26 21.14 -5.55
N PHE A 84 -30.50 22.15 -5.16
CA PHE A 84 -31.04 23.37 -4.51
C PHE A 84 -30.94 24.59 -5.44
N ASN A 85 -31.68 25.63 -5.13
CA ASN A 85 -31.69 26.87 -5.92
C ASN A 85 -30.40 27.70 -5.78
N SER A 86 -29.64 27.46 -4.70
CA SER A 86 -28.36 28.12 -4.44
C SER A 86 -27.41 27.24 -3.62
N GLU A 87 -26.10 27.51 -3.72
CA GLU A 87 -25.09 26.88 -2.84
C GLU A 87 -25.40 27.14 -1.36
N TYR A 88 -25.92 28.30 -1.05
CA TYR A 88 -26.28 28.65 0.34
C TYR A 88 -27.38 27.73 0.88
N ASP A 89 -28.46 27.52 0.14
CA ASP A 89 -29.55 26.63 0.55
C ASP A 89 -29.05 25.19 0.70
N ALA A 90 -28.22 24.73 -0.21
CA ALA A 90 -27.64 23.39 -0.17
C ALA A 90 -26.73 23.20 1.07
N PHE A 91 -25.80 24.12 1.31
CA PHE A 91 -24.89 24.03 2.45
C PHE A 91 -25.62 24.16 3.78
N LYS A 92 -26.61 25.01 3.86
CA LYS A 92 -27.44 25.18 5.04
C LYS A 92 -28.27 23.93 5.33
N ALA A 93 -28.93 23.35 4.35
CA ALA A 93 -29.68 22.09 4.51
C ALA A 93 -28.76 20.93 4.94
N TYR A 94 -27.54 20.84 4.38
CA TYR A 94 -26.54 19.86 4.78
C TYR A 94 -26.11 20.09 6.25
N ALA A 95 -25.84 21.34 6.64
CA ALA A 95 -25.43 21.70 7.99
C ALA A 95 -26.54 21.47 9.06
N GLU A 96 -27.80 21.55 8.69
CA GLU A 96 -28.94 21.27 9.57
C GLU A 96 -29.08 19.77 9.90
N THR A 97 -28.52 18.88 9.05
CA THR A 97 -28.63 17.42 9.18
C THR A 97 -27.34 16.74 9.60
N HIS A 98 -26.20 17.44 9.49
CA HIS A 98 -24.87 16.88 9.79
C HIS A 98 -24.14 17.78 10.79
N LYS A 99 -23.62 17.14 11.86
CA LYS A 99 -22.83 17.88 12.86
C LYS A 99 -21.43 18.20 12.33
N ASP A 100 -20.77 17.24 11.71
CA ASP A 100 -19.45 17.40 11.11
C ASP A 100 -19.59 17.78 9.64
N CYS A 101 -19.16 18.99 9.29
CA CYS A 101 -19.42 19.56 7.96
C CYS A 101 -18.12 19.83 7.20
N VAL A 102 -18.00 19.22 6.01
CA VAL A 102 -17.06 19.59 4.95
C VAL A 102 -17.88 19.96 3.73
N PHE A 103 -17.79 21.22 3.28
CA PHE A 103 -18.53 21.68 2.12
C PHE A 103 -17.73 21.52 0.83
N LEU A 104 -18.34 20.93 -0.20
CA LEU A 104 -17.78 20.83 -1.54
C LEU A 104 -18.06 22.15 -2.27
N VAL A 105 -17.00 22.92 -2.57
CA VAL A 105 -17.11 24.34 -2.87
C VAL A 105 -16.85 24.71 -4.33
N ASP A 106 -16.61 23.74 -5.18
CA ASP A 106 -16.24 23.94 -6.59
C ASP A 106 -17.33 23.52 -7.59
N THR A 107 -18.60 23.54 -7.17
CA THR A 107 -19.72 23.24 -8.08
C THR A 107 -19.85 24.31 -9.17
N TYR A 108 -19.67 25.59 -8.85
CA TYR A 108 -19.80 26.71 -9.81
C TYR A 108 -18.52 27.56 -9.85
N ASP A 109 -18.19 28.31 -8.77
CA ASP A 109 -16.98 29.12 -8.67
C ASP A 109 -16.42 29.01 -7.25
N THR A 110 -15.30 28.31 -7.13
CA THR A 110 -14.68 28.02 -5.83
C THR A 110 -14.38 29.29 -5.03
N LEU A 111 -13.75 30.29 -5.66
CA LEU A 111 -13.20 31.44 -4.96
C LEU A 111 -14.20 32.60 -4.78
N ARG A 112 -15.15 32.75 -5.71
CA ARG A 112 -16.08 33.87 -5.69
C ARG A 112 -17.45 33.52 -5.08
N SER A 113 -17.80 32.22 -5.07
CA SER A 113 -19.10 31.73 -4.59
C SER A 113 -18.97 30.66 -3.52
N GLY A 114 -18.38 29.50 -3.83
CA GLY A 114 -18.40 28.32 -2.98
C GLY A 114 -17.76 28.55 -1.60
N VAL A 115 -16.51 29.02 -1.53
CA VAL A 115 -15.82 29.25 -0.24
C VAL A 115 -16.47 30.41 0.54
N PRO A 116 -16.79 31.57 -0.04
CA PRO A 116 -17.53 32.61 0.66
C PRO A 116 -18.87 32.14 1.24
N THR A 117 -19.61 31.33 0.48
CA THR A 117 -20.88 30.74 0.94
C THR A 117 -20.68 29.74 2.07
N ALA A 118 -19.67 28.85 1.99
CA ALA A 118 -19.32 27.93 3.05
C ALA A 118 -18.98 28.67 4.36
N ILE A 119 -18.17 29.71 4.27
CA ILE A 119 -17.81 30.59 5.41
C ILE A 119 -19.06 31.25 6.00
N LYS A 120 -19.95 31.77 5.17
CA LYS A 120 -21.19 32.39 5.61
C LYS A 120 -22.05 31.39 6.41
N VAL A 121 -22.32 30.21 5.86
CA VAL A 121 -23.08 29.16 6.53
C VAL A 121 -22.41 28.71 7.84
N ALA A 122 -21.09 28.51 7.82
CA ALA A 122 -20.35 28.12 9.03
C ALA A 122 -20.49 29.15 10.17
N LYS A 123 -20.41 30.45 9.85
CA LYS A 123 -20.63 31.54 10.82
C LYS A 123 -22.07 31.60 11.35
N GLU A 124 -23.06 31.42 10.48
CA GLU A 124 -24.46 31.42 10.86
C GLU A 124 -24.85 30.23 11.74
N MET A 125 -24.29 29.06 11.44
CA MET A 125 -24.57 27.85 12.21
C MET A 125 -23.81 27.84 13.56
N GLY A 126 -22.64 28.48 13.64
CA GLY A 126 -21.83 28.59 14.83
C GLY A 126 -21.60 27.21 15.51
N ASP A 127 -21.82 27.15 16.81
CA ASP A 127 -21.61 25.92 17.62
C ASP A 127 -22.59 24.77 17.31
N LYS A 128 -23.57 24.98 16.42
CA LYS A 128 -24.50 23.94 16.01
C LYS A 128 -23.81 22.89 15.13
N ILE A 129 -22.73 23.26 14.45
CA ILE A 129 -21.93 22.38 13.63
C ILE A 129 -20.46 22.45 14.01
N ASN A 130 -19.75 21.38 13.68
CA ASN A 130 -18.29 21.34 13.64
C ASN A 130 -17.87 21.57 12.19
N PHE A 131 -17.54 22.80 11.83
CA PHE A 131 -17.04 23.14 10.50
C PHE A 131 -15.61 22.62 10.34
N GLN A 132 -15.47 21.46 9.72
CA GLN A 132 -14.17 20.81 9.54
C GLN A 132 -13.37 21.39 8.35
N GLY A 133 -14.04 22.01 7.37
CA GLY A 133 -13.38 22.62 6.24
C GLY A 133 -14.14 22.55 4.93
N VAL A 134 -13.38 22.66 3.83
CA VAL A 134 -13.92 22.67 2.47
C VAL A 134 -13.22 21.63 1.58
N ARG A 135 -13.93 21.13 0.57
CA ARG A 135 -13.38 20.20 -0.43
C ARG A 135 -13.33 20.84 -1.79
N ILE A 136 -12.22 20.63 -2.50
CA ILE A 136 -11.93 21.05 -3.86
C ILE A 136 -11.74 19.79 -4.70
N ASP A 137 -12.45 19.68 -5.82
CA ASP A 137 -12.44 18.50 -6.69
C ASP A 137 -11.98 18.82 -8.13
N SER A 138 -11.68 20.08 -8.43
CA SER A 138 -11.35 20.56 -9.79
C SER A 138 -10.43 21.79 -9.82
N GLY A 139 -9.90 22.09 -10.99
CA GLY A 139 -9.08 23.27 -11.27
C GLY A 139 -7.61 23.13 -10.85
N ASP A 140 -6.90 24.26 -10.85
CA ASP A 140 -5.50 24.32 -10.38
C ASP A 140 -5.44 24.25 -8.85
N MET A 141 -5.30 23.04 -8.33
CA MET A 141 -5.35 22.78 -6.89
C MET A 141 -4.24 23.52 -6.11
N ALA A 142 -3.05 23.72 -6.70
CA ALA A 142 -1.97 24.43 -6.02
C ALA A 142 -2.31 25.91 -5.87
N TYR A 143 -2.84 26.53 -6.91
CA TYR A 143 -3.25 27.93 -6.87
C TYR A 143 -4.50 28.12 -5.99
N ILE A 144 -5.54 27.30 -6.23
CA ILE A 144 -6.83 27.42 -5.55
C ILE A 144 -6.66 27.20 -4.04
N SER A 145 -5.95 26.15 -3.61
CA SER A 145 -5.80 25.85 -2.19
C SER A 145 -5.10 26.97 -1.40
N LYS A 146 -4.15 27.66 -1.99
CA LYS A 146 -3.50 28.84 -1.38
C LYS A 146 -4.49 29.99 -1.18
N LYS A 147 -5.36 30.23 -2.16
CA LYS A 147 -6.38 31.28 -2.07
C LYS A 147 -7.48 30.91 -1.07
N VAL A 148 -7.89 29.66 -1.06
CA VAL A 148 -8.89 29.13 -0.11
C VAL A 148 -8.34 29.22 1.31
N ARG A 149 -7.08 28.83 1.55
CA ARG A 149 -6.46 28.95 2.87
C ARG A 149 -6.49 30.38 3.38
N LYS A 150 -6.14 31.34 2.50
CA LYS A 150 -6.21 32.76 2.86
C LYS A 150 -7.64 33.21 3.21
N GLN A 151 -8.65 32.80 2.43
CA GLN A 151 -10.05 33.18 2.72
C GLN A 151 -10.53 32.60 4.05
N LEU A 152 -10.17 31.35 4.37
CA LEU A 152 -10.53 30.72 5.63
C LEU A 152 -9.83 31.40 6.82
N ASP A 153 -8.54 31.73 6.69
CA ASP A 153 -7.78 32.42 7.74
C ASP A 153 -8.34 33.83 7.99
N ASP A 154 -8.57 34.60 6.94
CA ASP A 154 -9.16 35.97 7.00
C ASP A 154 -10.57 35.94 7.64
N ALA A 155 -11.30 34.84 7.49
CA ALA A 155 -12.63 34.65 8.05
C ALA A 155 -12.62 34.16 9.51
N GLY A 156 -11.47 33.82 10.10
CA GLY A 156 -11.34 33.31 11.46
C GLY A 156 -11.45 31.80 11.60
N PHE A 157 -11.18 31.04 10.52
CA PHE A 157 -11.16 29.57 10.49
C PHE A 157 -9.76 29.00 10.17
N PRO A 158 -8.70 29.30 10.98
CA PRO A 158 -7.35 28.83 10.68
C PRO A 158 -7.20 27.30 10.80
N ASP A 159 -8.04 26.65 11.60
CA ASP A 159 -8.02 25.19 11.82
C ASP A 159 -8.87 24.41 10.79
N ALA A 160 -9.69 25.10 9.98
CA ALA A 160 -10.50 24.47 8.95
C ALA A 160 -9.60 23.84 7.87
N LYS A 161 -9.83 22.57 7.56
CA LYS A 161 -9.00 21.79 6.64
C LYS A 161 -9.42 21.99 5.19
N ILE A 162 -8.46 21.86 4.29
CA ILE A 162 -8.69 21.82 2.86
C ILE A 162 -8.54 20.38 2.38
N TYR A 163 -9.63 19.83 1.87
CA TYR A 163 -9.71 18.51 1.28
C TYR A 163 -9.54 18.65 -0.24
N ALA A 164 -8.71 17.79 -0.83
CA ALA A 164 -8.57 17.71 -2.29
C ALA A 164 -8.91 16.31 -2.79
N SER A 165 -9.56 16.24 -3.93
CA SER A 165 -9.86 15.00 -4.65
C SER A 165 -9.74 15.25 -6.16
N ASN A 166 -9.93 14.23 -7.01
CA ASN A 166 -9.78 14.24 -8.46
C ASN A 166 -8.42 13.67 -8.95
N ASP A 167 -8.46 12.47 -9.51
CA ASP A 167 -7.37 11.75 -10.22
C ASP A 167 -5.96 11.86 -9.59
N LEU A 168 -5.94 11.92 -8.25
CA LEU A 168 -4.72 12.04 -7.47
C LEU A 168 -3.98 10.70 -7.38
N ASP A 169 -2.66 10.81 -7.39
CA ASP A 169 -1.72 9.74 -7.08
C ASP A 169 -0.47 10.30 -6.36
N GLU A 170 0.46 9.43 -5.99
CA GLU A 170 1.70 9.83 -5.31
C GLU A 170 2.51 10.87 -6.08
N LYS A 171 2.53 10.80 -7.43
CA LYS A 171 3.29 11.73 -8.28
C LYS A 171 2.62 13.11 -8.32
N THR A 172 1.31 13.13 -8.50
CA THR A 172 0.51 14.36 -8.50
C THR A 172 0.60 15.06 -7.15
N ILE A 173 0.48 14.31 -6.05
CA ILE A 173 0.58 14.83 -4.69
C ILE A 173 1.95 15.45 -4.41
N GLN A 174 3.03 14.73 -4.73
CA GLN A 174 4.39 15.28 -4.58
C GLN A 174 4.57 16.58 -5.35
N ASN A 175 4.06 16.65 -6.57
CA ASN A 175 4.14 17.85 -7.40
C ASN A 175 3.35 19.02 -6.81
N LEU A 176 2.11 18.78 -6.35
CA LEU A 176 1.29 19.79 -5.68
C LEU A 176 1.95 20.31 -4.41
N LYS A 177 2.54 19.44 -3.61
CA LYS A 177 3.31 19.83 -2.40
C LYS A 177 4.55 20.69 -2.76
N MET A 178 5.31 20.33 -3.79
CA MET A 178 6.43 21.14 -4.28
C MET A 178 5.99 22.53 -4.75
N GLN A 179 4.80 22.64 -5.33
CA GLN A 179 4.20 23.93 -5.70
C GLN A 179 3.65 24.71 -4.50
N GLY A 180 3.72 24.15 -3.29
CA GLY A 180 3.27 24.79 -2.04
C GLY A 180 1.75 24.77 -1.86
N ALA A 181 1.04 23.78 -2.43
CA ALA A 181 -0.39 23.57 -2.18
C ALA A 181 -0.69 23.50 -0.68
N LYS A 182 -1.82 24.04 -0.26
CA LYS A 182 -2.30 24.05 1.12
C LYS A 182 -3.45 23.07 1.27
N ILE A 183 -3.11 21.79 1.25
CA ILE A 183 -4.06 20.67 1.31
C ILE A 183 -3.71 19.82 2.53
N ASP A 184 -4.72 19.54 3.35
CA ASP A 184 -4.57 18.82 4.61
C ASP A 184 -5.08 17.38 4.52
N VAL A 185 -6.01 17.12 3.60
CA VAL A 185 -6.63 15.79 3.43
C VAL A 185 -6.79 15.48 1.94
N TRP A 186 -6.40 14.28 1.57
CA TRP A 186 -6.39 13.81 0.19
C TRP A 186 -7.42 12.69 0.00
N GLY A 187 -8.40 12.91 -0.85
CA GLY A 187 -9.42 11.94 -1.25
C GLY A 187 -9.02 11.25 -2.56
N ILE A 188 -8.68 9.97 -2.51
CA ILE A 188 -8.09 9.26 -3.64
C ILE A 188 -8.98 8.11 -4.08
N GLY A 189 -9.27 8.08 -5.37
CA GLY A 189 -10.22 7.13 -5.95
C GLY A 189 -9.59 6.22 -6.99
N THR A 190 -9.72 6.59 -8.26
CA THR A 190 -9.44 5.74 -9.44
C THR A 190 -8.05 5.11 -9.41
N LYS A 191 -7.01 5.92 -9.28
CA LYS A 191 -5.63 5.45 -9.40
C LYS A 191 -5.21 4.53 -8.25
N LEU A 192 -5.83 4.68 -7.08
CA LEU A 192 -5.64 3.79 -5.95
C LEU A 192 -6.31 2.43 -6.19
N ILE A 193 -7.64 2.44 -6.35
CA ILE A 193 -8.45 1.21 -6.32
C ILE A 193 -8.22 0.30 -7.53
N THR A 194 -7.67 0.85 -8.61
CA THR A 194 -7.30 0.10 -9.81
C THR A 194 -5.83 -0.26 -9.88
N ALA A 195 -5.01 0.17 -8.91
CA ALA A 195 -3.54 0.12 -9.00
C ALA A 195 -3.05 0.55 -10.40
N PHE A 196 -3.51 1.71 -10.86
CA PHE A 196 -3.56 2.18 -12.26
C PHE A 196 -2.26 1.96 -13.06
N ASP A 197 -1.11 2.07 -12.44
CA ASP A 197 0.21 1.97 -13.04
C ASP A 197 0.79 0.54 -13.05
N GLN A 198 0.11 -0.42 -12.39
CA GLN A 198 0.55 -1.81 -12.30
C GLN A 198 -0.64 -2.77 -12.35
N PRO A 199 -0.99 -3.33 -13.52
CA PRO A 199 -2.21 -4.12 -13.67
C PRO A 199 -2.15 -5.50 -12.98
N ALA A 200 -0.96 -6.07 -12.83
CA ALA A 200 -0.75 -7.36 -12.18
C ALA A 200 0.70 -7.54 -11.70
N LEU A 201 0.88 -8.32 -10.65
CA LEU A 201 2.19 -8.84 -10.25
C LEU A 201 2.55 -10.05 -11.12
N GLY A 202 3.85 -10.21 -11.44
CA GLY A 202 4.37 -11.36 -12.18
C GLY A 202 4.51 -12.63 -11.31
N GLY A 203 3.69 -12.81 -10.30
CA GLY A 203 3.75 -13.94 -9.36
C GLY A 203 3.48 -15.28 -10.03
N VAL A 204 4.25 -16.30 -9.64
CA VAL A 204 4.09 -17.67 -10.10
C VAL A 204 4.18 -18.66 -8.93
N TYR A 205 3.53 -19.79 -9.09
CA TYR A 205 3.60 -20.91 -8.14
C TYR A 205 4.39 -22.06 -8.77
N LYS A 206 5.37 -22.60 -8.07
CA LYS A 206 6.23 -23.69 -8.57
C LYS A 206 6.45 -24.74 -7.51
N LEU A 207 6.37 -26.02 -7.92
CA LEU A 207 6.77 -27.13 -7.10
C LEU A 207 8.28 -27.11 -6.92
N VAL A 208 8.75 -27.09 -5.68
CA VAL A 208 10.18 -26.96 -5.34
C VAL A 208 10.72 -28.16 -4.56
N ALA A 209 9.86 -28.95 -3.97
CA ALA A 209 10.20 -30.21 -3.33
C ALA A 209 8.96 -31.09 -3.24
N ILE A 210 9.15 -32.40 -3.19
CA ILE A 210 8.12 -33.40 -3.00
C ILE A 210 8.65 -34.51 -2.08
N GLU A 211 7.83 -34.94 -1.15
CA GLU A 211 8.10 -36.09 -0.29
C GLU A 211 7.82 -37.38 -1.06
N ASP A 212 8.74 -38.33 -0.98
CA ASP A 212 8.57 -39.66 -1.54
C ASP A 212 7.80 -40.60 -0.57
N LYS A 213 7.59 -41.86 -0.98
CA LYS A 213 6.84 -42.87 -0.20
C LYS A 213 7.53 -43.23 1.11
N ASP A 214 8.83 -42.99 1.19
CA ASP A 214 9.68 -43.33 2.34
C ASP A 214 9.88 -42.13 3.27
N GLY A 215 9.19 -41.01 3.02
CA GLY A 215 9.29 -39.78 3.81
C GLY A 215 10.48 -38.89 3.46
N ASN A 216 11.25 -39.21 2.39
CA ASN A 216 12.40 -38.44 2.00
C ASN A 216 12.01 -37.26 1.09
N MET A 217 12.48 -36.07 1.40
CA MET A 217 12.27 -34.89 0.57
C MET A 217 13.16 -34.92 -0.67
N ARG A 218 12.56 -34.88 -1.85
CA ARG A 218 13.25 -34.75 -3.13
C ARG A 218 13.06 -33.35 -3.68
N ASP A 219 14.13 -32.62 -3.82
CA ASP A 219 14.09 -31.28 -4.41
C ASP A 219 13.78 -31.31 -5.90
N THR A 220 12.97 -30.37 -6.35
CA THR A 220 12.56 -30.23 -7.74
C THR A 220 12.78 -28.78 -8.22
N LEU A 221 13.00 -28.60 -9.50
CA LEU A 221 13.04 -27.28 -10.12
C LEU A 221 12.54 -27.31 -11.56
N LYS A 222 12.04 -26.17 -12.02
CA LYS A 222 11.77 -25.92 -13.43
C LYS A 222 12.93 -25.14 -14.04
N ILE A 223 13.51 -25.65 -15.13
CA ILE A 223 14.44 -24.90 -15.97
C ILE A 223 13.63 -24.09 -16.99
N SER A 224 14.00 -22.85 -17.21
CA SER A 224 13.35 -21.92 -18.14
C SER A 224 14.41 -21.20 -18.99
N SER A 225 14.03 -20.78 -20.18
CA SER A 225 14.84 -19.89 -21.02
C SER A 225 14.99 -18.48 -20.42
N ASN A 226 14.03 -18.09 -19.56
CA ASN A 226 14.14 -16.88 -18.77
C ASN A 226 14.71 -17.23 -17.38
N ALA A 227 15.87 -16.66 -17.04
CA ALA A 227 16.59 -16.94 -15.79
C ALA A 227 15.77 -16.63 -14.55
N GLU A 228 14.94 -15.58 -14.56
CA GLU A 228 14.06 -15.18 -13.45
C GLU A 228 12.97 -16.23 -13.16
N LYS A 229 12.62 -17.05 -14.18
CA LYS A 229 11.63 -18.13 -14.06
C LYS A 229 12.21 -19.48 -13.63
N VAL A 230 13.51 -19.56 -13.42
CA VAL A 230 14.16 -20.77 -12.86
C VAL A 230 13.89 -20.80 -11.36
N SER A 231 13.08 -21.77 -10.93
CA SER A 231 12.72 -21.90 -9.51
C SER A 231 13.93 -22.24 -8.63
N THR A 232 13.90 -21.84 -7.37
CA THR A 232 14.89 -22.21 -6.37
C THR A 232 14.38 -23.43 -5.61
N PRO A 233 15.08 -24.61 -5.70
CA PRO A 233 14.59 -25.88 -5.18
C PRO A 233 14.67 -25.97 -3.66
N GLY A 234 13.94 -26.93 -3.11
CA GLY A 234 14.00 -27.33 -1.70
C GLY A 234 13.06 -26.58 -0.77
N LYS A 235 12.86 -27.14 0.43
CA LYS A 235 12.15 -26.48 1.52
C LYS A 235 12.98 -25.32 2.05
N LYS A 236 12.37 -24.13 2.14
CA LYS A 236 13.07 -22.88 2.42
C LYS A 236 12.47 -22.13 3.60
N GLN A 237 13.26 -21.23 4.18
CA GLN A 237 12.81 -20.15 5.05
C GLN A 237 13.26 -18.81 4.43
N VAL A 238 12.49 -17.77 4.66
CA VAL A 238 12.83 -16.39 4.31
C VAL A 238 13.02 -15.60 5.59
N TRP A 239 14.12 -14.90 5.69
CA TRP A 239 14.48 -14.12 6.87
C TRP A 239 14.63 -12.65 6.51
N ARG A 240 13.97 -11.78 7.21
CA ARG A 240 14.25 -10.35 7.15
C ARG A 240 15.45 -10.03 8.03
N ILE A 241 16.45 -9.45 7.42
CA ILE A 241 17.68 -9.04 8.11
C ILE A 241 17.61 -7.54 8.38
N GLN A 242 17.75 -7.14 9.63
CA GLN A 242 17.68 -5.75 10.06
C GLN A 242 18.95 -5.37 10.81
N ALA A 243 19.60 -4.26 10.41
CA ALA A 243 20.71 -3.68 11.16
C ALA A 243 20.23 -3.20 12.54
N ASN A 244 21.00 -3.50 13.58
CA ASN A 244 20.63 -3.15 14.95
C ASN A 244 20.81 -1.66 15.24
N SER A 245 21.80 -1.02 14.62
CA SER A 245 22.15 0.39 14.80
C SER A 245 21.02 1.32 14.31
N GLU A 246 20.62 1.17 13.05
CA GLU A 246 19.65 2.08 12.39
C GLU A 246 18.22 1.56 12.45
N LYS A 247 18.00 0.32 12.85
CA LYS A 247 16.70 -0.38 12.77
C LYS A 247 16.14 -0.43 11.34
N LYS A 248 17.04 -0.45 10.34
CA LYS A 248 16.70 -0.52 8.91
C LYS A 248 16.96 -1.91 8.35
N ASN A 249 16.15 -2.29 7.36
CA ASN A 249 16.27 -3.59 6.71
C ASN A 249 17.45 -3.62 5.75
N GLU A 250 18.33 -4.59 5.94
CA GLU A 250 19.43 -4.88 5.04
C GLU A 250 19.00 -5.67 3.80
N GLY A 251 17.91 -6.39 3.90
CA GLY A 251 17.33 -7.21 2.86
C GLY A 251 16.66 -8.44 3.41
N ASP A 252 16.14 -9.27 2.51
CA ASP A 252 15.62 -10.59 2.86
C ASP A 252 16.63 -11.69 2.43
N TRP A 253 16.87 -12.63 3.31
CA TRP A 253 17.78 -13.75 3.07
C TRP A 253 16.99 -15.05 2.97
N VAL A 254 17.05 -15.68 1.82
CA VAL A 254 16.37 -16.95 1.53
C VAL A 254 17.34 -18.10 1.74
N SER A 255 17.00 -18.99 2.64
CA SER A 255 17.86 -20.11 3.04
C SER A 255 17.16 -21.46 2.91
N ARG A 256 17.91 -22.52 3.01
CA ARG A 256 17.32 -23.83 3.31
C ARG A 256 16.66 -23.79 4.68
N TYR A 257 15.65 -24.62 4.87
CA TYR A 257 14.84 -24.65 6.10
C TYR A 257 15.65 -24.98 7.36
N ASP A 258 16.77 -25.70 7.21
CA ASP A 258 17.68 -26.12 8.28
C ASP A 258 18.75 -25.08 8.64
N GLU A 259 18.78 -23.92 7.97
CA GLU A 259 19.71 -22.83 8.27
C GLU A 259 19.03 -21.77 9.16
N ASP A 260 19.76 -21.34 10.19
CA ASP A 260 19.29 -20.30 11.11
C ASP A 260 20.35 -19.19 11.20
N PRO A 261 20.10 -18.03 10.56
CA PRO A 261 21.05 -16.92 10.53
C PRO A 261 21.29 -16.30 11.92
N ARG A 262 20.43 -16.53 12.90
CA ARG A 262 20.61 -16.05 14.28
C ARG A 262 21.79 -16.70 15.00
N LYS A 263 22.37 -17.74 14.40
CA LYS A 263 23.56 -18.47 14.94
C LYS A 263 24.87 -18.02 14.30
N PHE A 264 24.83 -17.00 13.41
CA PHE A 264 26.01 -16.52 12.69
C PHE A 264 26.41 -15.13 13.19
N ASP A 265 27.70 -14.94 13.48
CA ASP A 265 28.23 -13.63 13.86
C ASP A 265 28.28 -12.66 12.67
N ALA A 266 28.41 -13.20 11.46
CA ALA A 266 28.40 -12.45 10.21
C ALA A 266 27.62 -13.22 9.14
N LEU A 267 26.74 -12.55 8.45
CA LEU A 267 25.88 -13.11 7.40
C LEU A 267 26.36 -12.66 6.04
N PHE A 268 26.75 -13.60 5.18
CA PHE A 268 27.05 -13.33 3.78
C PHE A 268 25.75 -13.38 2.97
N MET A 269 25.43 -12.29 2.30
CA MET A 269 24.25 -12.12 1.46
C MET A 269 24.71 -11.80 0.04
N PHE A 270 24.11 -12.44 -0.98
CA PHE A 270 24.45 -12.18 -2.36
C PHE A 270 23.27 -12.38 -3.30
N HIS A 271 23.26 -11.60 -4.36
CA HIS A 271 22.21 -11.63 -5.37
C HIS A 271 22.18 -12.99 -6.10
N PRO A 272 20.99 -13.60 -6.27
CA PRO A 272 20.85 -14.97 -6.79
C PRO A 272 21.29 -15.17 -8.25
N GLN A 273 21.42 -14.10 -9.05
CA GLN A 273 21.86 -14.15 -10.45
C GLN A 273 23.21 -13.46 -10.62
N TYR A 274 23.40 -12.29 -9.99
CA TYR A 274 24.62 -11.47 -10.09
C TYR A 274 25.43 -11.63 -8.79
N THR A 275 26.04 -12.80 -8.60
CA THR A 275 26.70 -13.20 -7.34
C THR A 275 27.85 -12.29 -6.91
N TYR A 276 28.36 -11.45 -7.80
CA TYR A 276 29.34 -10.39 -7.51
C TYR A 276 28.70 -9.21 -6.74
N ILE A 277 27.37 -9.07 -6.78
CA ILE A 277 26.65 -8.13 -5.92
C ILE A 277 26.41 -8.84 -4.60
N ASN A 278 27.19 -8.49 -3.60
CA ASN A 278 27.14 -9.15 -2.29
C ASN A 278 27.51 -8.18 -1.16
N LYS A 279 27.18 -8.59 0.05
CA LYS A 279 27.57 -7.90 1.27
C LYS A 279 27.73 -8.86 2.43
N VAL A 280 28.47 -8.42 3.45
CA VAL A 280 28.57 -9.07 4.76
C VAL A 280 27.86 -8.19 5.78
N VAL A 281 26.88 -8.73 6.47
CA VAL A 281 26.12 -8.02 7.51
C VAL A 281 26.54 -8.57 8.87
N THR A 282 26.94 -7.68 9.76
CA THR A 282 27.23 -7.94 11.17
C THR A 282 26.31 -7.11 12.05
N ASP A 283 26.19 -7.42 13.33
CA ASP A 283 25.31 -6.70 14.27
C ASP A 283 23.88 -6.52 13.74
N TYR A 284 23.20 -7.63 13.53
CA TYR A 284 21.85 -7.69 12.97
C TYR A 284 20.90 -8.53 13.81
N THR A 285 19.61 -8.31 13.59
CA THR A 285 18.55 -9.24 13.95
C THR A 285 17.99 -9.91 12.69
N ALA A 286 17.60 -11.19 12.83
CA ALA A 286 16.97 -11.96 11.78
C ALA A 286 15.57 -12.42 12.22
N ARG A 287 14.54 -12.03 11.46
CA ARG A 287 13.15 -12.40 11.71
C ARG A 287 12.65 -13.33 10.61
N PRO A 288 12.09 -14.52 10.94
CA PRO A 288 11.48 -15.39 9.93
C PRO A 288 10.23 -14.74 9.37
N LEU A 289 10.02 -14.83 8.06
CA LEU A 289 8.84 -14.29 7.37
C LEU A 289 7.78 -15.36 7.08
N LEU A 290 8.15 -16.63 7.04
CA LEU A 290 7.21 -17.73 6.88
C LEU A 290 6.70 -18.17 8.25
N HIS A 291 5.38 -18.24 8.38
CA HIS A 291 4.68 -18.72 9.56
C HIS A 291 3.87 -19.95 9.21
N GLU A 292 3.73 -20.87 10.15
CA GLU A 292 2.87 -22.02 9.99
C GLU A 292 1.41 -21.57 10.11
N ILE A 293 0.63 -21.82 9.07
CA ILE A 293 -0.80 -21.47 9.03
C ILE A 293 -1.64 -22.69 9.40
N PHE A 294 -1.29 -23.85 8.85
CA PHE A 294 -1.95 -25.12 9.15
C PHE A 294 -0.93 -26.14 9.62
N HIS A 295 -1.25 -26.86 10.69
CA HIS A 295 -0.53 -28.01 11.18
C HIS A 295 -1.45 -29.22 11.19
N GLU A 296 -1.10 -30.30 10.50
CA GLU A 296 -1.92 -31.52 10.38
C GLU A 296 -3.39 -31.23 10.02
N GLY A 297 -3.61 -30.30 9.08
CA GLY A 297 -4.94 -29.90 8.60
C GLY A 297 -5.73 -28.97 9.54
N LYS A 298 -5.17 -28.57 10.68
CA LYS A 298 -5.78 -27.64 11.63
C LYS A 298 -5.19 -26.26 11.47
N LEU A 299 -6.05 -25.23 11.48
CA LEU A 299 -5.60 -23.84 11.50
C LEU A 299 -4.93 -23.55 12.86
N VAL A 300 -3.64 -23.20 12.83
CA VAL A 300 -2.83 -22.85 14.01
C VAL A 300 -2.43 -21.39 14.05
N TYR A 301 -2.61 -20.67 12.96
CA TYR A 301 -2.31 -19.24 12.88
C TYR A 301 -3.41 -18.40 13.54
N GLN A 302 -3.02 -17.50 14.43
CA GLN A 302 -3.93 -16.50 14.98
C GLN A 302 -3.94 -15.28 14.07
N GLU A 303 -5.10 -15.02 13.47
CA GLU A 303 -5.27 -13.84 12.61
C GLU A 303 -5.19 -12.56 13.46
N PRO A 304 -4.28 -11.63 13.10
CA PRO A 304 -4.27 -10.32 13.71
C PRO A 304 -5.52 -9.52 13.31
N THR A 305 -5.93 -8.60 14.14
CA THR A 305 -6.95 -7.62 13.79
C THR A 305 -6.48 -6.77 12.60
N LEU A 306 -7.42 -6.14 11.89
CA LEU A 306 -7.07 -5.25 10.78
C LEU A 306 -6.20 -4.07 11.24
N LYS A 307 -6.41 -3.56 12.45
CA LYS A 307 -5.60 -2.50 13.05
C LYS A 307 -4.15 -2.96 13.26
N GLU A 308 -3.96 -4.12 13.86
CA GLU A 308 -2.63 -4.71 14.05
C GLU A 308 -1.94 -4.97 12.71
N THR A 309 -2.68 -5.41 11.69
CA THR A 309 -2.15 -5.59 10.33
C THR A 309 -1.69 -4.26 9.72
N LYS A 310 -2.45 -3.18 9.90
CA LYS A 310 -2.07 -1.82 9.48
C LYS A 310 -0.81 -1.34 10.19
N GLU A 311 -0.74 -1.50 11.51
CA GLU A 311 0.43 -1.15 12.32
C GLU A 311 1.66 -1.96 11.91
N PHE A 312 1.51 -3.25 11.66
CA PHE A 312 2.57 -4.11 11.16
C PHE A 312 3.08 -3.62 9.78
N ALA A 313 2.18 -3.25 8.87
CA ALA A 313 2.56 -2.71 7.56
C ALA A 313 3.32 -1.39 7.69
N ALA A 314 2.85 -0.47 8.55
CA ALA A 314 3.51 0.81 8.80
C ALA A 314 4.93 0.61 9.37
N ASN A 315 5.10 -0.24 10.38
CA ASN A 315 6.40 -0.54 10.98
C ASN A 315 7.38 -1.18 9.97
N ASN A 316 6.89 -2.04 9.07
CA ASN A 316 7.73 -2.61 8.01
C ASN A 316 8.11 -1.56 6.96
N LEU A 317 7.22 -0.62 6.63
CA LEU A 317 7.53 0.50 5.73
C LEU A 317 8.59 1.44 6.35
N ASP A 318 8.48 1.72 7.64
CA ASP A 318 9.47 2.51 8.37
C ASP A 318 10.84 1.81 8.45
N GLY A 319 10.85 0.49 8.47
CA GLY A 319 12.07 -0.32 8.40
C GLY A 319 12.80 -0.24 7.06
N LEU A 320 12.20 0.25 5.99
CA LEU A 320 12.90 0.44 4.71
C LEU A 320 13.77 1.70 4.73
N TRP A 321 14.93 1.62 4.07
CA TRP A 321 15.74 2.79 3.77
C TRP A 321 14.99 3.72 2.80
N ASP A 322 15.29 5.01 2.81
CA ASP A 322 14.59 6.02 2.00
C ASP A 322 14.79 5.80 0.50
N GLU A 323 15.94 5.26 0.10
CA GLU A 323 16.24 4.92 -1.29
C GLU A 323 15.32 3.86 -1.89
N TYR A 324 14.74 2.96 -1.08
CA TYR A 324 13.73 1.99 -1.54
C TYR A 324 12.33 2.60 -1.66
N LYS A 325 12.08 3.73 -0.99
CA LYS A 325 10.78 4.42 -0.95
C LYS A 325 10.66 5.53 -2.00
N ARG A 326 11.75 5.89 -2.69
CA ARG A 326 11.72 6.94 -3.72
C ARG A 326 10.74 6.61 -4.83
N SER A 327 9.97 7.60 -5.29
CA SER A 327 9.06 7.45 -6.43
C SER A 327 9.79 7.48 -7.77
N LEU A 328 10.95 8.12 -7.83
CA LEU A 328 11.82 8.21 -9.00
C LEU A 328 13.13 7.48 -8.73
N ASN A 329 13.47 6.53 -9.59
CA ASN A 329 14.69 5.74 -9.52
C ASN A 329 14.94 5.13 -8.12
N PRO A 330 14.00 4.31 -7.58
CA PRO A 330 14.23 3.61 -6.33
C PRO A 330 15.36 2.59 -6.48
N GLN A 331 16.05 2.29 -5.39
CA GLN A 331 16.96 1.16 -5.34
C GLN A 331 16.16 -0.16 -5.28
N ASP A 332 16.73 -1.22 -5.85
CA ASP A 332 16.18 -2.56 -5.72
C ASP A 332 16.39 -3.09 -4.30
N TYR A 333 15.32 -3.58 -3.70
CA TYR A 333 15.40 -4.20 -2.38
C TYR A 333 16.07 -5.58 -2.48
N PRO A 334 17.14 -5.85 -1.70
CA PRO A 334 17.86 -7.11 -1.79
C PRO A 334 17.01 -8.31 -1.32
N VAL A 335 16.95 -9.34 -2.18
CA VAL A 335 16.40 -10.66 -1.84
C VAL A 335 17.46 -11.69 -2.22
N ASP A 336 18.27 -12.03 -1.25
CA ASP A 336 19.52 -12.74 -1.43
C ASP A 336 19.41 -14.22 -1.00
N LEU A 337 20.34 -15.06 -1.42
CA LEU A 337 20.35 -16.48 -1.12
C LEU A 337 21.45 -16.85 -0.11
N SER A 338 21.21 -17.94 0.63
CA SER A 338 22.29 -18.64 1.34
C SER A 338 23.17 -19.41 0.34
N GLN A 339 24.44 -19.58 0.71
CA GLN A 339 25.38 -20.35 -0.11
C GLN A 339 24.89 -21.79 -0.33
N LYS A 340 24.42 -22.46 0.73
CA LYS A 340 23.89 -23.83 0.63
C LYS A 340 22.70 -23.94 -0.34
N LEU A 341 21.79 -22.96 -0.31
CA LEU A 341 20.64 -22.95 -1.20
C LEU A 341 21.05 -22.71 -2.65
N TYR A 342 21.99 -21.81 -2.88
CA TYR A 342 22.57 -21.53 -4.19
C TYR A 342 23.27 -22.77 -4.77
N ASP A 343 24.15 -23.41 -4.00
CA ASP A 343 24.87 -24.61 -4.41
C ASP A 343 23.91 -25.76 -4.74
N ASN A 344 22.88 -25.95 -3.94
CA ASN A 344 21.82 -26.93 -4.21
C ASN A 344 21.12 -26.67 -5.58
N LYS A 345 20.79 -25.40 -5.87
CA LYS A 345 20.18 -25.01 -7.15
C LYS A 345 21.11 -25.31 -8.33
N VAL A 346 22.37 -24.92 -8.24
CA VAL A 346 23.37 -25.13 -9.29
C VAL A 346 23.62 -26.62 -9.52
N ASN A 347 23.80 -27.39 -8.46
CA ASN A 347 24.01 -28.83 -8.52
C ASN A 347 22.81 -29.56 -9.17
N LEU A 348 21.58 -29.19 -8.82
CA LEU A 348 20.40 -29.81 -9.40
C LEU A 348 20.24 -29.47 -10.90
N ILE A 349 20.53 -28.23 -11.30
CA ILE A 349 20.57 -27.83 -12.72
C ILE A 349 21.58 -28.68 -13.50
N ASN A 350 22.80 -28.81 -12.99
CA ASN A 350 23.87 -29.58 -13.63
C ASN A 350 23.51 -31.07 -13.73
N ASN A 351 22.92 -31.65 -12.70
CA ASN A 351 22.45 -33.03 -12.69
C ASN A 351 21.36 -33.27 -13.77
N ILE A 352 20.40 -32.35 -13.89
CA ILE A 352 19.34 -32.47 -14.90
C ILE A 352 19.94 -32.37 -16.32
N ARG A 353 20.82 -31.39 -16.56
CA ARG A 353 21.50 -31.23 -17.84
C ARG A 353 22.30 -32.48 -18.24
N SER A 354 23.05 -33.03 -17.30
CA SER A 354 23.84 -34.26 -17.54
C SER A 354 22.97 -35.46 -17.88
N ARG A 355 21.77 -35.58 -17.28
CA ARG A 355 20.80 -36.64 -17.62
C ARG A 355 20.21 -36.48 -19.02
N ILE A 356 19.93 -35.24 -19.44
CA ILE A 356 19.42 -34.93 -20.77
C ILE A 356 20.47 -35.30 -21.82
N VAL A 357 21.71 -34.84 -21.65
CA VAL A 357 22.81 -35.15 -22.57
C VAL A 357 23.08 -36.66 -22.70
N LYS A 358 23.06 -37.42 -21.59
CA LYS A 358 23.22 -38.88 -21.61
C LYS A 358 22.06 -39.63 -22.29
N ARG A 359 20.89 -39.00 -22.43
CA ARG A 359 19.73 -39.60 -23.13
C ARG A 359 19.70 -39.29 -24.63
N GLY A 360 20.69 -38.57 -25.17
CA GLY A 360 20.84 -38.33 -26.62
C GLY A 360 19.89 -37.28 -27.21
N TYR A 361 19.43 -36.34 -26.37
CA TYR A 361 18.65 -35.16 -26.85
C TYR A 361 19.55 -33.94 -26.94
#